data_f90fbccde212d464d896b1c3174ea74a
#
_entry.id   f90fbccde212d464d896b1c3174ea74a
#
_cell.length_a   1.000
_cell.length_b   1.000
_cell.length_c   1.000
_cell.angle_alpha   90.00
_cell.angle_beta   90.00
_cell.angle_gamma   90.00
#
_symmetry.space_group_name_H-M   'P 1'
#
loop_
_entity.id
_entity.type
_entity.pdbx_description
1 polymer ?
#
loop_
_entity_poly.entity_id
_entity_poly.type
_entity_poly.pdbx_seq_one_letter_code
_entity_poly.pdbx_strand_id
1 'polypeptide(L)'
;YSIGQVAEMFGLPISTLRYYDKQGLFPNMERVSGIRKFSEAEIEALRVIECLKKGWHGDQGTFGSSWIGGEGPDTYPQRKAMFEAQRVHMEAELEQMKRTLDMLKFKCWYYEQAIKDGSEDRLKSLIPDRLPEKIRKAYENAHR
;
A
#
# COMPACT_ATOMS: atom_id res chain seq x y z
N TYR A 1 14.80 17.43 -12.85
CA TYR A 1 13.73 18.02 -12.02
C TYR A 1 14.32 18.70 -10.78
N SER A 2 13.67 19.78 -10.35
CA SER A 2 14.01 20.43 -9.08
C SER A 2 13.35 19.73 -7.91
N ILE A 3 13.83 19.98 -6.68
CA ILE A 3 13.23 19.42 -5.46
C ILE A 3 11.76 19.83 -5.31
N GLY A 4 11.42 21.07 -5.69
CA GLY A 4 10.04 21.55 -5.65
C GLY A 4 9.12 20.81 -6.62
N GLN A 5 9.60 20.55 -7.84
CA GLN A 5 8.86 19.77 -8.83
C GLN A 5 8.60 18.35 -8.35
N VAL A 6 9.61 17.69 -7.78
CA VAL A 6 9.50 16.33 -7.28
C VAL A 6 8.57 16.28 -6.07
N ALA A 7 8.66 17.23 -5.17
CA ALA A 7 7.76 17.34 -4.03
C ALA A 7 6.29 17.40 -4.48
N GLU A 8 6.01 18.18 -5.50
CA GLU A 8 4.67 18.30 -6.07
C GLU A 8 4.21 17.00 -6.74
N MET A 9 5.09 16.36 -7.53
CA MET A 9 4.79 15.10 -8.20
C MET A 9 4.37 14.00 -7.25
N PHE A 10 4.98 13.94 -6.06
CA PHE A 10 4.74 12.88 -5.08
C PHE A 10 3.83 13.31 -3.92
N GLY A 11 3.43 14.57 -3.87
CA GLY A 11 2.62 15.08 -2.77
C GLY A 11 3.38 15.04 -1.44
N LEU A 12 4.68 15.24 -1.47
CA LEU A 12 5.53 15.18 -0.28
C LEU A 12 6.06 16.57 0.09
N PRO A 13 6.28 16.84 1.39
CA PRO A 13 7.00 18.05 1.80
C PRO A 13 8.44 18.04 1.28
N ILE A 14 8.97 19.21 0.94
CA ILE A 14 10.37 19.33 0.53
C ILE A 14 11.31 18.82 1.63
N SER A 15 10.96 19.03 2.89
CA SER A 15 11.73 18.54 4.03
C SER A 15 11.91 17.02 4.02
N THR A 16 10.91 16.29 3.56
CA THR A 16 10.98 14.82 3.44
C THR A 16 12.02 14.43 2.40
N LEU A 17 12.05 15.09 1.26
CA LEU A 17 13.04 14.82 0.20
C LEU A 17 14.46 15.17 0.66
N ARG A 18 14.63 16.24 1.40
CA ARG A 18 15.93 16.60 1.99
C ARG A 18 16.39 15.57 3.01
N TYR A 19 15.44 15.05 3.80
CA TYR A 19 15.71 13.98 4.75
C TYR A 19 16.19 12.71 4.05
N TYR A 20 15.52 12.31 2.97
CA TYR A 20 15.91 11.13 2.20
C TYR A 20 17.30 11.28 1.59
N ASP A 21 17.61 12.47 1.06
CA ASP A 21 18.94 12.74 0.53
C ASP A 21 20.00 12.66 1.64
N LYS A 22 19.70 13.24 2.80
CA LYS A 22 20.60 13.20 3.97
C LYS A 22 20.84 11.77 4.44
N GLN A 23 19.84 10.89 4.33
CA GLN A 23 19.95 9.48 4.69
C GLN A 23 20.69 8.66 3.62
N GLY A 24 21.11 9.27 2.53
CA GLY A 24 21.86 8.59 1.48
C GLY A 24 21.02 7.79 0.49
N LEU A 25 19.72 8.07 0.42
CA LEU A 25 18.81 7.34 -0.49
C LEU A 25 18.99 7.73 -1.95
N PHE A 26 19.69 8.84 -2.22
CA PHE A 26 20.00 9.31 -3.57
C PHE A 26 21.52 9.47 -3.75
N PRO A 27 22.28 8.35 -3.74
CA PRO A 27 23.75 8.44 -3.67
C PRO A 27 24.40 9.08 -4.89
N ASN A 28 23.77 9.02 -6.05
CA ASN A 28 24.31 9.54 -7.31
C ASN A 28 23.63 10.83 -7.78
N MET A 29 22.94 11.52 -6.91
CA MET A 29 22.20 12.73 -7.27
C MET A 29 23.18 13.86 -7.61
N GLU A 30 22.97 14.50 -8.77
CA GLU A 30 23.75 15.64 -9.19
C GLU A 30 23.34 16.92 -8.45
N ARG A 31 24.31 17.79 -8.26
CA ARG A 31 24.06 19.15 -7.76
C ARG A 31 24.67 20.14 -8.75
N VAL A 32 23.88 21.10 -9.19
CA VAL A 32 24.33 22.19 -10.06
C VAL A 32 24.33 23.47 -9.21
N SER A 33 25.52 24.05 -9.01
CA SER A 33 25.70 25.24 -8.15
C SER A 33 25.10 25.01 -6.74
N GLY A 34 25.28 23.81 -6.17
CA GLY A 34 24.75 23.46 -4.86
C GLY A 34 23.27 23.07 -4.84
N ILE A 35 22.59 23.19 -5.98
CA ILE A 35 21.15 22.89 -6.10
C ILE A 35 20.97 21.44 -6.56
N ARG A 36 20.09 20.69 -5.87
CA ARG A 36 19.76 19.30 -6.19
C ARG A 36 19.06 19.18 -7.54
N LYS A 37 19.50 18.23 -8.35
CA LYS A 37 18.88 17.87 -9.62
C LYS A 37 18.45 16.41 -9.58
N PHE A 38 17.16 16.17 -9.65
CA PHE A 38 16.57 14.84 -9.65
C PHE A 38 16.45 14.34 -11.08
N SER A 39 17.11 13.22 -11.38
CA SER A 39 16.99 12.52 -12.66
C SER A 39 15.88 11.49 -12.59
N GLU A 40 15.62 10.81 -13.71
CA GLU A 40 14.66 9.70 -13.75
C GLU A 40 15.06 8.57 -12.78
N ALA A 41 16.36 8.39 -12.55
CA ALA A 41 16.86 7.40 -11.60
C ALA A 41 16.41 7.72 -10.17
N GLU A 42 16.52 8.98 -9.75
CA GLU A 42 16.05 9.40 -8.43
C GLU A 42 14.54 9.34 -8.32
N ILE A 43 13.81 9.66 -9.39
CA ILE A 43 12.36 9.56 -9.44
C ILE A 43 11.93 8.09 -9.23
N GLU A 44 12.58 7.16 -9.94
CA GLU A 44 12.28 5.73 -9.78
C GLU A 44 12.63 5.22 -8.37
N ALA A 45 13.78 5.63 -7.85
CA ALA A 45 14.17 5.30 -6.47
C ALA A 45 13.12 5.80 -5.47
N LEU A 46 12.60 7.00 -5.68
CA LEU A 46 11.57 7.59 -4.81
C LEU A 46 10.25 6.82 -4.89
N ARG A 47 9.87 6.35 -6.07
CA ARG A 47 8.68 5.51 -6.24
C ARG A 47 8.80 4.22 -5.43
N VAL A 48 9.96 3.59 -5.46
CA VAL A 48 10.23 2.38 -4.67
C VAL A 48 10.19 2.69 -3.18
N ILE A 49 10.81 3.79 -2.74
CA ILE A 49 10.81 4.21 -1.34
C ILE A 49 9.37 4.42 -0.84
N GLU A 50 8.56 5.15 -1.59
CA GLU A 50 7.17 5.40 -1.21
C GLU A 50 6.34 4.11 -1.20
N CYS A 51 6.60 3.19 -2.12
CA CYS A 51 5.96 1.88 -2.14
C CYS A 51 6.28 1.07 -0.88
N LEU A 52 7.55 0.99 -0.52
CA LEU A 52 8.00 0.27 0.67
C LEU A 52 7.48 0.91 1.97
N LYS A 53 7.46 2.24 2.01
CA LYS A 53 7.02 3.01 3.17
C LYS A 53 5.56 2.76 3.52
N LYS A 54 4.70 2.57 2.54
CA LYS A 54 3.26 2.34 2.74
C LYS A 54 2.96 1.13 3.61
N GLY A 55 3.79 0.09 3.54
CA GLY A 55 3.62 -1.11 4.35
C GLY A 55 4.60 -1.19 5.51
N TRP A 56 5.37 -0.15 5.75
CA TRP A 56 6.41 -0.16 6.78
C TRP A 56 5.83 0.18 8.16
N HIS A 57 6.01 -0.71 9.11
CA HIS A 57 5.55 -0.54 10.49
C HIS A 57 6.70 -0.23 11.46
N GLY A 58 7.92 -0.13 10.95
CA GLY A 58 9.08 0.19 11.76
C GLY A 58 9.38 1.69 11.81
N ASP A 59 10.45 2.04 12.52
CA ASP A 59 10.96 3.39 12.59
C ASP A 59 11.49 3.83 11.22
N GLN A 60 11.28 5.09 10.86
CA GLN A 60 11.76 5.64 9.58
C GLN A 60 13.29 5.58 9.45
N GLY A 61 14.01 5.75 10.56
CA GLY A 61 15.46 5.59 10.55
C GLY A 61 15.88 4.16 10.21
N THR A 62 15.17 3.18 10.74
CA THR A 62 15.39 1.76 10.43
C THR A 62 15.06 1.47 8.96
N PHE A 63 14.00 2.07 8.43
CA PHE A 63 13.66 1.95 7.02
C PHE A 63 14.81 2.43 6.13
N GLY A 64 15.33 3.62 6.40
CA GLY A 64 16.46 4.17 5.65
C GLY A 64 17.69 3.27 5.70
N SER A 65 18.03 2.76 6.87
CA SER A 65 19.15 1.83 7.08
C SER A 65 18.95 0.53 6.30
N SER A 66 17.72 0.01 6.28
CA SER A 66 17.39 -1.22 5.56
C SER A 66 17.50 -1.03 4.04
N TRP A 67 17.11 0.14 3.53
CA TRP A 67 17.17 0.45 2.11
C TRP A 67 18.62 0.62 1.62
N ILE A 68 19.46 1.24 2.45
CA ILE A 68 20.86 1.52 2.11
C ILE A 68 21.73 0.26 2.17
N GLY A 69 21.18 -0.92 2.07
CA GLY A 69 21.91 -2.18 2.16
C GLY A 69 23.08 -2.34 1.20
N GLY A 70 23.61 -1.24 0.67
CA GLY A 70 24.77 -1.24 -0.18
C GLY A 70 24.46 -1.38 -1.66
N GLU A 71 25.50 -1.33 -2.48
CA GLU A 71 25.40 -1.42 -3.92
C GLU A 71 26.00 -2.77 -4.37
N GLY A 72 25.47 -3.29 -5.47
CA GLY A 72 26.02 -4.44 -6.15
C GLY A 72 25.38 -5.77 -5.78
N PRO A 73 25.88 -6.86 -6.41
CA PRO A 73 25.26 -8.18 -6.33
C PRO A 73 25.23 -8.79 -4.92
N ASP A 74 26.14 -8.40 -4.05
CA ASP A 74 26.20 -8.91 -2.67
C ASP A 74 24.97 -8.54 -1.85
N THR A 75 24.25 -7.48 -2.25
CA THR A 75 23.05 -6.98 -1.54
C THR A 75 21.76 -7.49 -2.17
N TYR A 76 21.78 -8.16 -3.30
CA TYR A 76 20.59 -8.63 -4.00
C TYR A 76 19.74 -9.57 -3.16
N PRO A 77 20.29 -10.56 -2.46
CA PRO A 77 19.45 -11.43 -1.61
C PRO A 77 18.72 -10.66 -0.52
N GLN A 78 19.38 -9.69 0.10
CA GLN A 78 18.79 -8.86 1.17
C GLN A 78 17.67 -7.96 0.61
N ARG A 79 17.90 -7.37 -0.56
CA ARG A 79 16.90 -6.54 -1.24
C ARG A 79 15.69 -7.37 -1.63
N LYS A 80 15.91 -8.54 -2.19
CA LYS A 80 14.82 -9.46 -2.55
C LYS A 80 14.00 -9.85 -1.33
N ALA A 81 14.66 -10.20 -0.22
CA ALA A 81 13.99 -10.58 1.02
C ALA A 81 13.12 -9.44 1.56
N MET A 82 13.59 -8.20 1.48
CA MET A 82 12.84 -7.02 1.90
C MET A 82 11.58 -6.82 1.07
N PHE A 83 11.69 -6.93 -0.26
CA PHE A 83 10.54 -6.80 -1.16
C PHE A 83 9.56 -7.95 -0.97
N GLU A 84 10.03 -9.17 -0.78
CA GLU A 84 9.17 -10.33 -0.51
C GLU A 84 8.38 -10.17 0.78
N ALA A 85 9.02 -9.70 1.84
CA ALA A 85 8.35 -9.44 3.11
C ALA A 85 7.23 -8.39 2.95
N GLN A 86 7.50 -7.31 2.21
CA GLN A 86 6.50 -6.30 1.90
C GLN A 86 5.35 -6.86 1.07
N ARG A 87 5.66 -7.68 0.07
CA ARG A 87 4.64 -8.30 -0.77
C ARG A 87 3.70 -9.18 0.06
N VAL A 88 4.26 -10.03 0.92
CA VAL A 88 3.46 -10.92 1.78
C VAL A 88 2.55 -10.08 2.69
N HIS A 89 3.09 -9.02 3.28
CA HIS A 89 2.32 -8.12 4.14
C HIS A 89 1.16 -7.47 3.38
N MET A 90 1.43 -6.94 2.19
CA MET A 90 0.41 -6.29 1.37
C MET A 90 -0.65 -7.28 0.87
N GLU A 91 -0.27 -8.52 0.54
CA GLU A 91 -1.21 -9.56 0.16
C GLU A 91 -2.17 -9.88 1.32
N ALA A 92 -1.66 -9.94 2.55
CA ALA A 92 -2.48 -10.15 3.73
C ALA A 92 -3.45 -8.99 3.97
N GLU A 93 -2.99 -7.75 3.82
CA GLU A 93 -3.85 -6.57 3.92
C GLU A 93 -4.92 -6.54 2.84
N LEU A 94 -4.56 -6.92 1.62
CA LEU A 94 -5.51 -6.99 0.51
C LEU A 94 -6.61 -8.02 0.78
N GLU A 95 -6.26 -9.18 1.31
CA GLU A 95 -7.25 -10.19 1.69
C GLU A 95 -8.19 -9.68 2.78
N GLN A 96 -7.66 -8.97 3.76
CA GLN A 96 -8.47 -8.34 4.81
C GLN A 96 -9.43 -7.30 4.24
N MET A 97 -8.94 -6.47 3.31
CA MET A 97 -9.77 -5.50 2.60
C MET A 97 -10.89 -6.15 1.81
N LYS A 98 -10.59 -7.26 1.13
CA LYS A 98 -11.58 -8.01 0.35
C LYS A 98 -12.70 -8.54 1.25
N ARG A 99 -12.35 -9.06 2.44
CA ARG A 99 -13.35 -9.54 3.41
C ARG A 99 -14.24 -8.39 3.87
N THR A 100 -13.65 -7.26 4.18
CA THR A 100 -14.41 -6.06 4.57
C THR A 100 -15.34 -5.59 3.46
N LEU A 101 -14.82 -5.55 2.23
CA LEU A 101 -15.63 -5.17 1.06
C LEU A 101 -16.79 -6.14 0.86
N ASP A 102 -16.56 -7.42 1.00
CA ASP A 102 -17.59 -8.44 0.85
C ASP A 102 -18.66 -8.32 1.92
N MET A 103 -18.28 -7.98 3.16
CA MET A 103 -19.26 -7.68 4.21
C MET A 103 -20.13 -6.49 3.81
N LEU A 104 -19.53 -5.43 3.28
CA LEU A 104 -20.26 -4.24 2.84
C LEU A 104 -21.20 -4.57 1.67
N LYS A 105 -20.75 -5.35 0.70
CA LYS A 105 -21.58 -5.81 -0.42
C LYS A 105 -22.78 -6.60 0.08
N PHE A 106 -22.55 -7.52 1.01
CA PHE A 106 -23.63 -8.28 1.63
C PHE A 106 -24.65 -7.37 2.33
N LYS A 107 -24.18 -6.43 3.15
CA LYS A 107 -25.04 -5.52 3.88
C LYS A 107 -25.81 -4.56 2.97
N CYS A 108 -25.20 -4.09 1.89
CA CYS A 108 -25.91 -3.25 0.90
C CYS A 108 -27.06 -4.02 0.26
N TRP A 109 -26.81 -5.26 -0.16
CA TRP A 109 -27.84 -6.12 -0.71
C TRP A 109 -28.93 -6.41 0.34
N TYR A 110 -28.51 -6.75 1.55
CA TYR A 110 -29.42 -7.11 2.65
C TYR A 110 -30.43 -5.99 2.93
N TYR A 111 -29.96 -4.78 3.12
CA TYR A 111 -30.85 -3.67 3.41
C TYR A 111 -31.65 -3.19 2.19
N GLU A 112 -31.13 -3.35 1.00
CA GLU A 112 -31.92 -3.13 -0.20
C GLU A 112 -33.16 -4.03 -0.25
N GLN A 113 -32.98 -5.32 0.06
CA GLN A 113 -34.07 -6.27 0.16
C GLN A 113 -34.99 -5.98 1.34
N ALA A 114 -34.44 -5.62 2.48
CA ALA A 114 -35.25 -5.27 3.67
C ALA A 114 -36.15 -4.06 3.42
N ILE A 115 -35.67 -3.07 2.67
CA ILE A 115 -36.46 -1.91 2.27
C ILE A 115 -37.64 -2.35 1.37
N LYS A 116 -37.38 -3.22 0.40
CA LYS A 116 -38.41 -3.75 -0.51
C LYS A 116 -39.48 -4.55 0.24
N ASP A 117 -39.05 -5.38 1.19
CA ASP A 117 -39.94 -6.25 1.96
C ASP A 117 -40.66 -5.52 3.10
N GLY A 118 -40.10 -4.41 3.57
CA GLY A 118 -40.59 -3.72 4.74
C GLY A 118 -40.27 -4.45 6.07
N SER A 119 -39.47 -5.53 6.03
CA SER A 119 -38.99 -6.26 7.20
C SER A 119 -37.76 -7.11 6.85
N GLU A 120 -37.08 -7.64 7.86
CA GLU A 120 -35.92 -8.50 7.72
C GLU A 120 -36.24 -10.00 7.81
N ASP A 121 -37.51 -10.36 8.03
CA ASP A 121 -37.88 -11.75 8.35
C ASP A 121 -37.51 -12.75 7.25
N ARG A 122 -37.82 -12.43 5.99
CA ARG A 122 -37.44 -13.29 4.86
C ARG A 122 -35.92 -13.45 4.76
N LEU A 123 -35.20 -12.33 4.96
CA LEU A 123 -33.73 -12.33 4.84
C LEU A 123 -33.06 -13.18 5.90
N LYS A 124 -33.56 -13.10 7.14
CA LYS A 124 -33.05 -13.93 8.24
C LYS A 124 -33.22 -15.41 7.94
N SER A 125 -34.29 -15.79 7.27
CA SER A 125 -34.52 -17.17 6.87
C SER A 125 -33.62 -17.67 5.75
N LEU A 126 -33.05 -16.75 4.95
CA LEU A 126 -32.16 -17.09 3.83
C LEU A 126 -30.71 -17.29 4.28
N ILE A 127 -30.32 -16.74 5.42
CA ILE A 127 -28.94 -16.84 5.92
C ILE A 127 -28.74 -18.16 6.65
N PRO A 128 -27.63 -18.88 6.45
CA PRO A 128 -26.53 -18.59 5.52
C PRO A 128 -26.66 -19.29 4.15
N ASP A 129 -27.52 -20.29 4.00
CA ASP A 129 -27.44 -21.26 2.89
C ASP A 129 -28.30 -20.92 1.68
N ARG A 130 -29.29 -20.06 1.84
CA ARG A 130 -30.29 -19.76 0.79
C ARG A 130 -30.10 -18.42 0.11
N LEU A 131 -28.95 -17.78 0.31
CA LEU A 131 -28.62 -16.51 -0.33
C LEU A 131 -28.37 -16.70 -1.85
N PRO A 132 -28.66 -15.71 -2.69
CA PRO A 132 -28.23 -15.74 -4.09
C PRO A 132 -26.74 -16.00 -4.20
N GLU A 133 -26.30 -16.69 -5.24
CA GLU A 133 -24.92 -17.19 -5.35
C GLU A 133 -23.84 -16.12 -5.11
N LYS A 134 -23.95 -14.96 -5.76
CA LYS A 134 -22.99 -13.88 -5.60
C LYS A 134 -22.95 -13.36 -4.17
N ILE A 135 -24.11 -13.23 -3.55
CA ILE A 135 -24.26 -12.72 -2.20
C ILE A 135 -23.76 -13.76 -1.19
N ARG A 136 -24.04 -15.04 -1.45
CA ARG A 136 -23.54 -16.12 -0.61
C ARG A 136 -22.02 -16.16 -0.60
N LYS A 137 -21.37 -15.99 -1.76
CA LYS A 137 -19.91 -15.95 -1.85
C LYS A 137 -19.34 -14.78 -1.05
N ALA A 138 -19.95 -13.60 -1.16
CA ALA A 138 -19.55 -12.43 -0.38
C ALA A 138 -19.73 -12.67 1.12
N TYR A 139 -20.86 -13.22 1.51
CA TYR A 139 -21.14 -13.57 2.91
C TYR A 139 -20.10 -14.56 3.47
N GLU A 140 -19.83 -15.65 2.74
CA GLU A 140 -18.87 -16.66 3.17
C GLU A 140 -17.47 -16.08 3.31
N ASN A 141 -17.01 -15.28 2.34
CA ASN A 141 -15.71 -14.66 2.41
C ASN A 141 -15.59 -13.70 3.58
N ALA A 142 -16.63 -12.92 3.85
CA ALA A 142 -16.66 -11.96 4.96
C ALA A 142 -16.60 -12.65 6.34
N HIS A 143 -17.07 -13.90 6.42
CA HIS A 143 -17.14 -14.65 7.68
C HIS A 143 -16.05 -15.72 7.83
N ARG A 144 -15.03 -15.68 6.97
CA ARG A 144 -13.86 -16.58 7.09
C ARG A 144 -13.02 -16.31 8.32
#